data_c19df9eb4b09f9ac199e7ffee11fa38c
#
_entry.id   c19df9eb4b09f9ac199e7ffee11fa38c
#
_cell.length_a   1.000
_cell.length_b   1.000
_cell.length_c   1.000
_cell.angle_alpha   90.00
_cell.angle_beta   90.00
_cell.angle_gamma   90.00
#
_symmetry.space_group_name_H-M   'P 1'
#
loop_
_entity.id
_entity.type
_entity.pdbx_description
1 polymer ?
#
loop_
_entity_poly.entity_id
_entity_poly.type
_entity_poly.pdbx_seq_one_letter_code
_entity_poly.pdbx_strand_id
1 'polypeptide(L)'
;MTLARLNKVSASTVIGIDASTNSVAFCLFRDGKPERYGKILLNGMTIYEKIADARNKIGAFSEELKADYTAMEGAIMVKSADAVIKLSYVYGVVLAELMQYNPEVITVAPISWQSYIGNKNLTNDEKNGIKITNPGKTDSWYKTKQREIRKQRTVDWVKRSFGIELDDFDVADAVGIAFFAQKTLTEKK
;
A
#
# COMPACT_ATOMS: atom_id res chain seq x y z
N MET A 1 -27.73 -24.71 -31.33
CA MET A 1 -27.42 -23.37 -30.80
C MET A 1 -26.45 -23.54 -29.64
N THR A 2 -25.17 -23.26 -29.87
CA THR A 2 -24.11 -23.39 -28.86
C THR A 2 -24.00 -22.05 -28.18
N LEU A 3 -24.45 -21.97 -26.91
CA LEU A 3 -24.22 -20.80 -26.09
C LEU A 3 -22.72 -20.66 -25.91
N ALA A 4 -22.14 -19.63 -26.53
CA ALA A 4 -20.77 -19.22 -26.26
C ALA A 4 -20.63 -19.02 -24.75
N ARG A 5 -19.78 -19.82 -24.08
CA ARG A 5 -19.34 -19.56 -22.74
C ARG A 5 -18.69 -18.17 -22.78
N LEU A 6 -19.37 -17.19 -22.22
CA LEU A 6 -18.75 -15.93 -21.85
C LEU A 6 -17.58 -16.29 -20.93
N ASN A 7 -16.38 -16.29 -21.46
CA ASN A 7 -15.18 -16.36 -20.66
C ASN A 7 -15.22 -15.13 -19.74
N LYS A 8 -15.62 -15.35 -18.48
CA LYS A 8 -15.48 -14.37 -17.44
C LYS A 8 -13.96 -14.14 -17.35
N VAL A 9 -13.48 -13.04 -17.89
CA VAL A 9 -12.08 -12.65 -17.72
C VAL A 9 -11.89 -12.55 -16.22
N SER A 10 -11.19 -13.52 -15.63
CA SER A 10 -10.84 -13.48 -14.21
C SER A 10 -10.08 -12.19 -13.96
N ALA A 11 -10.52 -11.42 -12.98
CA ALA A 11 -9.80 -10.24 -12.59
C ALA A 11 -8.40 -10.67 -12.11
N SER A 12 -7.36 -9.98 -12.63
CA SER A 12 -5.97 -10.29 -12.26
C SER A 12 -5.80 -10.26 -10.73
N THR A 13 -5.03 -11.20 -10.21
CA THR A 13 -4.64 -11.20 -8.79
C THR A 13 -3.49 -10.23 -8.59
N VAL A 14 -3.58 -9.37 -7.59
CA VAL A 14 -2.58 -8.34 -7.31
C VAL A 14 -2.16 -8.41 -5.84
N ILE A 15 -0.86 -8.40 -5.59
CA ILE A 15 -0.35 -8.10 -4.25
C ILE A 15 0.03 -6.62 -4.17
N GLY A 16 -0.61 -5.87 -3.27
CA GLY A 16 -0.28 -4.49 -2.95
C GLY A 16 0.69 -4.42 -1.78
N ILE A 17 1.71 -3.60 -1.92
CA ILE A 17 2.80 -3.45 -0.94
C ILE A 17 2.94 -1.98 -0.54
N ASP A 18 2.88 -1.71 0.75
CA ASP A 18 3.35 -0.47 1.38
C ASP A 18 4.54 -0.80 2.28
N ALA A 19 5.74 -0.36 1.88
CA ALA A 19 6.97 -0.67 2.57
C ALA A 19 7.63 0.56 3.19
N SER A 20 8.18 0.36 4.37
CA SER A 20 9.01 1.32 5.10
C SER A 20 10.35 0.68 5.48
N THR A 21 11.25 1.44 6.08
CA THR A 21 12.49 0.88 6.63
C THR A 21 12.29 0.00 7.87
N ASN A 22 11.08 -0.06 8.41
CA ASN A 22 10.77 -0.79 9.66
C ASN A 22 9.71 -1.88 9.47
N SER A 23 8.99 -1.85 8.36
CA SER A 23 7.89 -2.79 8.12
C SER A 23 7.52 -2.88 6.66
N VAL A 24 6.90 -3.99 6.29
CA VAL A 24 6.28 -4.21 4.98
C VAL A 24 4.82 -4.61 5.22
N ALA A 25 3.89 -3.75 4.86
CA ALA A 25 2.48 -4.10 4.82
C ALA A 25 2.13 -4.66 3.43
N PHE A 26 1.25 -5.63 3.40
CA PHE A 26 0.83 -6.31 2.18
C PHE A 26 -0.66 -6.58 2.14
N CYS A 27 -1.21 -6.67 0.93
CA CYS A 27 -2.55 -7.15 0.67
C CYS A 27 -2.59 -7.96 -0.62
N LEU A 28 -2.90 -9.25 -0.53
CA LEU A 28 -3.24 -10.08 -1.67
C LEU A 28 -4.70 -9.83 -2.03
N PHE A 29 -4.93 -9.26 -3.20
CA PHE A 29 -6.24 -8.87 -3.70
C PHE A 29 -6.67 -9.79 -4.84
N ARG A 30 -7.74 -10.54 -4.65
CA ARG A 30 -8.26 -11.52 -5.60
C ARG A 30 -9.76 -11.36 -5.76
N ASP A 31 -10.25 -11.54 -6.97
CA ASP A 31 -11.69 -11.50 -7.28
C ASP A 31 -12.43 -10.27 -6.73
N GLY A 32 -11.76 -9.11 -6.77
CA GLY A 32 -12.35 -7.84 -6.36
C GLY A 32 -12.36 -7.60 -4.85
N LYS A 33 -11.66 -8.40 -4.04
CA LYS A 33 -11.62 -8.26 -2.57
C LYS A 33 -10.26 -8.61 -1.96
N PRO A 34 -9.91 -8.05 -0.79
CA PRO A 34 -8.77 -8.49 0.00
C PRO A 34 -8.97 -9.94 0.46
N GLU A 35 -8.01 -10.80 0.13
CA GLU A 35 -8.00 -12.22 0.53
C GLU A 35 -7.09 -12.46 1.73
N ARG A 36 -5.85 -11.94 1.66
CA ARG A 36 -4.87 -11.98 2.74
C ARG A 36 -4.23 -10.62 2.88
N TYR A 37 -4.05 -10.17 4.09
CA TYR A 37 -3.42 -8.89 4.37
C TYR A 37 -2.74 -8.91 5.73
N GLY A 38 -1.76 -8.08 5.91
CA GLY A 38 -1.03 -7.99 7.17
C GLY A 38 0.21 -7.11 7.06
N LYS A 39 0.99 -7.15 8.14
CA LYS A 39 2.22 -6.37 8.27
C LYS A 39 3.34 -7.22 8.83
N ILE A 40 4.48 -7.16 8.18
CA ILE A 40 5.72 -7.81 8.58
C ILE A 40 6.63 -6.74 9.17
N LEU A 41 6.96 -6.85 10.45
CA LEU A 41 7.92 -5.96 11.11
C LEU A 41 9.33 -6.41 10.75
N LEU A 42 10.21 -5.43 10.44
CA LEU A 42 11.60 -5.64 10.12
C LEU A 42 12.46 -5.37 11.36
N ASN A 43 13.13 -6.42 11.85
CA ASN A 43 14.00 -6.35 13.01
C ASN A 43 15.44 -6.05 12.61
N GLY A 44 16.16 -5.33 13.47
CA GLY A 44 17.57 -4.97 13.28
C GLY A 44 17.87 -3.56 13.78
N MET A 45 19.10 -3.34 14.21
CA MET A 45 19.62 -2.05 14.64
C MET A 45 20.07 -1.20 13.44
N THR A 46 20.59 -1.86 12.42
CA THR A 46 21.09 -1.24 11.19
C THR A 46 20.16 -1.54 10.01
N ILE A 47 20.27 -0.74 8.95
CA ILE A 47 19.50 -1.00 7.72
C ILE A 47 19.90 -2.34 7.09
N TYR A 48 21.15 -2.75 7.23
CA TYR A 48 21.64 -4.02 6.66
C TYR A 48 21.03 -5.23 7.37
N GLU A 49 20.88 -5.18 8.68
CA GLU A 49 20.16 -6.21 9.45
C GLU A 49 18.68 -6.27 9.07
N LYS A 50 18.05 -5.10 8.89
CA LYS A 50 16.64 -5.03 8.47
C LYS A 50 16.40 -5.59 7.08
N ILE A 51 17.29 -5.37 6.11
CA ILE A 51 17.15 -5.98 4.78
C ILE A 51 17.42 -7.49 4.81
N ALA A 52 18.32 -7.96 5.67
CA ALA A 52 18.51 -9.40 5.87
C ALA A 52 17.27 -10.06 6.49
N ASP A 53 16.68 -9.40 7.50
CA ASP A 53 15.43 -9.84 8.13
C ASP A 53 14.24 -9.79 7.14
N ALA A 54 14.16 -8.74 6.32
CA ALA A 54 13.16 -8.62 5.26
C ALA A 54 13.26 -9.78 4.27
N ARG A 55 14.47 -10.08 3.76
CA ARG A 55 14.71 -11.20 2.88
C ARG A 55 14.19 -12.52 3.46
N ASN A 56 14.57 -12.82 4.69
CA ASN A 56 14.17 -14.07 5.34
C ASN A 56 12.65 -14.15 5.52
N LYS A 57 12.02 -13.08 6.00
CA LYS A 57 10.58 -13.06 6.27
C LYS A 57 9.74 -13.04 4.99
N ILE A 58 10.08 -12.16 4.03
CA ILE A 58 9.34 -12.09 2.77
C ILE A 58 9.54 -13.38 1.97
N GLY A 59 10.77 -13.91 1.89
CA GLY A 59 11.06 -15.17 1.21
C GLY A 59 10.25 -16.36 1.77
N ALA A 60 10.06 -16.41 3.08
CA ALA A 60 9.24 -17.45 3.71
C ALA A 60 7.74 -17.39 3.33
N PHE A 61 7.23 -16.20 2.97
CA PHE A 61 5.82 -15.98 2.62
C PHE A 61 5.59 -15.77 1.12
N SER A 62 6.62 -15.56 0.33
CA SER A 62 6.48 -15.15 -1.08
C SER A 62 5.69 -16.17 -1.91
N GLU A 63 5.87 -17.46 -1.64
CA GLU A 63 5.11 -18.51 -2.32
C GLU A 63 3.60 -18.48 -2.00
N GLU A 64 3.25 -18.14 -0.77
CA GLU A 64 1.85 -18.04 -0.34
C GLU A 64 1.17 -16.75 -0.85
N LEU A 65 1.96 -15.77 -1.29
CA LEU A 65 1.52 -14.48 -1.81
C LEU A 65 1.57 -14.43 -3.35
N LYS A 66 1.44 -15.58 -4.02
CA LYS A 66 1.42 -15.65 -5.49
C LYS A 66 0.29 -14.82 -6.08
N ALA A 67 0.66 -13.94 -7.01
CA ALA A 67 -0.23 -13.07 -7.74
C ALA A 67 0.25 -12.90 -9.19
N ASP A 68 -0.61 -12.38 -10.05
CA ASP A 68 -0.22 -12.03 -11.41
C ASP A 68 0.68 -10.78 -11.43
N TYR A 69 0.45 -9.87 -10.47
CA TYR A 69 1.16 -8.60 -10.36
C TYR A 69 1.54 -8.26 -8.92
N THR A 70 2.73 -7.67 -8.77
CA THR A 70 3.13 -6.94 -7.55
C THR A 70 2.96 -5.44 -7.77
N ALA A 71 2.10 -4.78 -6.99
CA ALA A 71 1.90 -3.34 -7.01
C ALA A 71 2.58 -2.71 -5.79
N MET A 72 3.48 -1.77 -6.02
CA MET A 72 4.17 -1.04 -4.95
C MET A 72 4.02 0.46 -5.13
N GLU A 73 3.95 1.17 -4.01
CA GLU A 73 4.00 2.62 -4.05
C GLU A 73 5.37 3.09 -4.54
N GLY A 74 5.40 3.98 -5.55
CA GLY A 74 6.66 4.55 -6.03
C GLY A 74 7.35 5.35 -4.93
N ALA A 75 8.66 5.17 -4.78
CA ALA A 75 9.44 5.97 -3.83
C ALA A 75 9.32 7.46 -4.19
N ILE A 76 8.68 8.24 -3.32
CA ILE A 76 8.64 9.69 -3.46
C ILE A 76 9.92 10.24 -2.87
N MET A 77 10.49 11.26 -3.52
CA MET A 77 11.61 12.01 -2.94
C MET A 77 11.18 12.58 -1.57
N VAL A 78 11.64 11.93 -0.51
CA VAL A 78 11.55 12.45 0.85
C VAL A 78 12.67 13.48 1.08
N LYS A 79 12.55 14.28 2.11
CA LYS A 79 13.47 15.39 2.41
C LYS A 79 14.94 14.98 2.64
N SER A 80 15.24 13.70 2.84
CA SER A 80 16.57 13.17 3.13
C SER A 80 16.96 12.10 2.10
N ALA A 81 18.07 12.32 1.41
CA ALA A 81 18.64 11.34 0.49
C ALA A 81 18.97 10.01 1.20
N ASP A 82 19.48 10.07 2.42
CA ASP A 82 19.76 8.89 3.23
C ASP A 82 18.49 8.04 3.49
N ALA A 83 17.38 8.69 3.79
CA ALA A 83 16.11 7.98 3.98
C ALA A 83 15.61 7.32 2.69
N VAL A 84 15.77 7.98 1.54
CA VAL A 84 15.42 7.40 0.23
C VAL A 84 16.29 6.18 -0.07
N ILE A 85 17.60 6.30 0.13
CA ILE A 85 18.54 5.19 -0.12
C ILE A 85 18.19 3.97 0.75
N LYS A 86 17.95 4.19 2.06
CA LYS A 86 17.58 3.10 2.97
C LYS A 86 16.25 2.44 2.58
N LEU A 87 15.27 3.24 2.18
CA LEU A 87 13.98 2.73 1.70
C LEU A 87 14.15 1.93 0.40
N SER A 88 15.00 2.41 -0.51
CA SER A 88 15.29 1.70 -1.77
C SER A 88 15.94 0.33 -1.55
N TYR A 89 16.77 0.17 -0.51
CA TYR A 89 17.33 -1.13 -0.13
C TYR A 89 16.21 -2.11 0.28
N VAL A 90 15.27 -1.66 1.11
CA VAL A 90 14.12 -2.49 1.51
C VAL A 90 13.26 -2.83 0.30
N TYR A 91 12.93 -1.85 -0.55
CA TYR A 91 12.17 -2.07 -1.78
C TYR A 91 12.83 -3.10 -2.70
N GLY A 92 14.14 -2.99 -2.91
CA GLY A 92 14.89 -3.93 -3.75
C GLY A 92 14.80 -5.37 -3.24
N VAL A 93 14.94 -5.57 -1.95
CA VAL A 93 14.83 -6.91 -1.33
C VAL A 93 13.40 -7.45 -1.42
N VAL A 94 12.39 -6.64 -1.07
CA VAL A 94 10.98 -7.05 -1.13
C VAL A 94 10.60 -7.45 -2.56
N LEU A 95 10.97 -6.63 -3.55
CA LEU A 95 10.74 -6.95 -4.96
C LEU A 95 11.45 -8.21 -5.40
N ALA A 96 12.73 -8.37 -5.07
CA ALA A 96 13.51 -9.54 -5.46
C ALA A 96 12.91 -10.85 -4.94
N GLU A 97 12.40 -10.86 -3.71
CA GLU A 97 11.75 -12.04 -3.14
C GLU A 97 10.36 -12.29 -3.76
N LEU A 98 9.55 -11.26 -3.95
CA LEU A 98 8.22 -11.41 -4.54
C LEU A 98 8.26 -11.77 -6.02
N MET A 99 9.21 -11.24 -6.79
CA MET A 99 9.35 -11.50 -8.23
C MET A 99 9.72 -12.95 -8.56
N GLN A 100 10.14 -13.75 -7.60
CA GLN A 100 10.32 -15.20 -7.80
C GLN A 100 8.99 -15.88 -8.16
N TYR A 101 7.86 -15.34 -7.72
CA TYR A 101 6.53 -15.88 -7.94
C TYR A 101 5.57 -14.92 -8.65
N ASN A 102 5.87 -13.62 -8.64
CA ASN A 102 5.05 -12.53 -9.18
C ASN A 102 5.92 -11.68 -10.12
N PRO A 103 6.14 -12.09 -11.36
CA PRO A 103 7.16 -11.47 -12.25
C PRO A 103 6.79 -10.06 -12.71
N GLU A 104 5.50 -9.70 -12.72
CA GLU A 104 5.02 -8.42 -13.22
C GLU A 104 4.93 -7.40 -12.07
N VAL A 105 5.61 -6.26 -12.24
CA VAL A 105 5.66 -5.19 -11.23
C VAL A 105 4.99 -3.92 -11.74
N ILE A 106 4.12 -3.35 -10.91
CA ILE A 106 3.43 -2.08 -11.17
C ILE A 106 3.85 -1.07 -10.11
N THR A 107 4.40 0.05 -10.54
CA THR A 107 4.64 1.19 -9.65
C THR A 107 3.41 2.10 -9.63
N VAL A 108 2.89 2.37 -8.43
CA VAL A 108 1.70 3.17 -8.21
C VAL A 108 2.08 4.49 -7.54
N ALA A 109 1.63 5.61 -8.10
CA ALA A 109 1.84 6.91 -7.45
C ALA A 109 0.84 7.09 -6.29
N PRO A 110 1.29 7.55 -5.11
CA PRO A 110 0.41 7.75 -3.95
C PRO A 110 -0.82 8.60 -4.25
N ILE A 111 -0.63 9.70 -4.96
CA ILE A 111 -1.73 10.61 -5.30
C ILE A 111 -2.80 9.92 -6.18
N SER A 112 -2.40 8.97 -7.03
CA SER A 112 -3.31 8.29 -7.95
C SER A 112 -4.24 7.35 -7.18
N TRP A 113 -3.70 6.41 -6.42
CA TRP A 113 -4.52 5.45 -5.70
C TRP A 113 -5.35 6.10 -4.59
N GLN A 114 -4.77 7.08 -3.86
CA GLN A 114 -5.49 7.81 -2.83
C GLN A 114 -6.67 8.61 -3.41
N SER A 115 -6.48 9.29 -4.54
CA SER A 115 -7.57 9.99 -5.22
C SER A 115 -8.64 9.03 -5.73
N TYR A 116 -8.26 7.87 -6.23
CA TYR A 116 -9.16 6.86 -6.77
C TYR A 116 -10.12 6.32 -5.70
N ILE A 117 -9.63 6.09 -4.48
CA ILE A 117 -10.46 5.67 -3.35
C ILE A 117 -11.20 6.85 -2.66
N GLY A 118 -11.12 8.05 -3.22
CA GLY A 118 -11.75 9.25 -2.66
C GLY A 118 -10.98 9.92 -1.53
N ASN A 119 -9.78 9.43 -1.18
CA ASN A 119 -8.93 10.04 -0.14
C ASN A 119 -8.04 11.16 -0.71
N LYS A 120 -8.66 12.23 -1.18
CA LYS A 120 -7.98 13.41 -1.69
C LYS A 120 -7.25 14.19 -0.57
N ASN A 121 -6.34 15.08 -0.96
CA ASN A 121 -5.75 16.03 -0.02
C ASN A 121 -6.83 16.83 0.72
N LEU A 122 -6.55 17.18 1.98
CA LEU A 122 -7.47 18.02 2.75
C LEU A 122 -7.65 19.39 2.06
N THR A 123 -8.89 19.84 2.00
CA THR A 123 -9.24 21.18 1.53
C THR A 123 -8.71 22.26 2.49
N ASN A 124 -8.72 23.50 2.06
CA ASN A 124 -8.33 24.62 2.93
C ASN A 124 -9.28 24.77 4.12
N ASP A 125 -10.58 24.53 3.91
CA ASP A 125 -11.58 24.58 4.99
C ASP A 125 -11.34 23.49 6.05
N GLU A 126 -11.04 22.26 5.62
CA GLU A 126 -10.68 21.18 6.54
C GLU A 126 -9.40 21.52 7.33
N LYS A 127 -8.37 22.06 6.67
CA LYS A 127 -7.15 22.51 7.34
C LYS A 127 -7.40 23.63 8.33
N ASN A 128 -8.25 24.60 7.96
CA ASN A 128 -8.64 25.68 8.85
C ASN A 128 -9.47 25.16 10.03
N GLY A 129 -10.39 24.22 9.81
CA GLY A 129 -11.14 23.54 10.87
C GLY A 129 -10.22 22.91 11.91
N ILE A 130 -9.16 22.21 11.47
CA ILE A 130 -8.17 21.62 12.38
C ILE A 130 -7.47 22.71 13.23
N LYS A 131 -7.15 23.86 12.64
CA LYS A 131 -6.52 24.98 13.35
C LYS A 131 -7.45 25.63 14.37
N ILE A 132 -8.71 25.81 14.03
CA ILE A 132 -9.74 26.40 14.89
C ILE A 132 -10.01 25.49 16.11
N THR A 133 -10.10 24.19 15.89
CA THR A 133 -10.36 23.22 16.97
C THR A 133 -9.12 22.92 17.82
N ASN A 134 -7.93 23.26 17.35
CA ASN A 134 -6.67 23.02 18.07
C ASN A 134 -5.76 24.25 18.01
N PRO A 135 -6.14 25.36 18.64
CA PRO A 135 -5.36 26.60 18.56
C PRO A 135 -3.99 26.48 19.24
N GLY A 136 -3.01 27.24 18.76
CA GLY A 136 -1.68 27.35 19.38
C GLY A 136 -0.73 26.16 19.16
N LYS A 137 -1.09 25.19 18.29
CA LYS A 137 -0.19 24.10 17.94
C LYS A 137 0.83 24.54 16.88
N THR A 138 1.96 23.79 16.81
CA THR A 138 3.01 24.05 15.83
C THR A 138 2.59 23.61 14.42
N ASP A 139 3.22 24.16 13.38
CA ASP A 139 3.00 23.72 11.98
C ASP A 139 3.31 22.21 11.78
N SER A 140 4.31 21.70 12.48
CA SER A 140 4.65 20.28 12.45
C SER A 140 3.51 19.44 13.00
N TRP A 141 2.89 19.84 14.11
CA TRP A 141 1.74 19.17 14.69
C TRP A 141 0.55 19.16 13.71
N TYR A 142 0.24 20.29 13.07
CA TYR A 142 -0.85 20.36 12.10
C TYR A 142 -0.59 19.45 10.90
N LYS A 143 0.64 19.38 10.41
CA LYS A 143 1.00 18.45 9.32
C LYS A 143 0.82 16.99 9.73
N THR A 144 1.20 16.63 10.94
CA THR A 144 1.01 15.28 11.49
C THR A 144 -0.48 14.96 11.59
N LYS A 145 -1.28 15.89 12.14
CA LYS A 145 -2.73 15.70 12.26
C LYS A 145 -3.44 15.53 10.92
N GLN A 146 -3.03 16.29 9.90
CA GLN A 146 -3.53 16.13 8.53
C GLN A 146 -3.21 14.75 7.95
N ARG A 147 -2.01 14.20 8.22
CA ARG A 147 -1.64 12.84 7.81
C ARG A 147 -2.48 11.79 8.52
N GLU A 148 -2.69 11.92 9.83
CA GLU A 148 -3.53 11.01 10.60
C GLU A 148 -4.97 10.95 10.04
N ILE A 149 -5.57 12.11 9.75
CA ILE A 149 -6.90 12.20 9.16
C ILE A 149 -6.94 11.46 7.81
N ARG A 150 -5.93 11.65 6.96
CA ARG A 150 -5.87 10.96 5.68
C ARG A 150 -5.69 9.45 5.83
N LYS A 151 -4.85 9.01 6.76
CA LYS A 151 -4.68 7.58 7.07
C LYS A 151 -5.99 6.98 7.60
N GLN A 152 -6.68 7.69 8.48
CA GLN A 152 -7.98 7.23 8.97
C GLN A 152 -9.01 7.11 7.84
N ARG A 153 -9.02 8.02 6.88
CA ARG A 153 -9.91 7.93 5.69
C ARG A 153 -9.68 6.67 4.87
N THR A 154 -8.42 6.21 4.74
CA THR A 154 -8.13 4.93 4.07
C THR A 154 -8.72 3.76 4.86
N VAL A 155 -8.53 3.72 6.17
CA VAL A 155 -9.12 2.69 7.05
C VAL A 155 -10.65 2.68 6.94
N ASP A 156 -11.28 3.84 7.04
CA ASP A 156 -12.74 3.99 6.93
C ASP A 156 -13.25 3.55 5.54
N TRP A 157 -12.47 3.81 4.49
CA TRP A 157 -12.77 3.34 3.14
C TRP A 157 -12.69 1.82 3.04
N VAL A 158 -11.66 1.17 3.60
CA VAL A 158 -11.55 -0.30 3.64
C VAL A 158 -12.75 -0.90 4.35
N LYS A 159 -13.13 -0.36 5.52
CA LYS A 159 -14.30 -0.80 6.28
C LYS A 159 -15.59 -0.69 5.46
N ARG A 160 -15.83 0.45 4.81
CA ARG A 160 -17.04 0.66 3.99
C ARG A 160 -17.08 -0.22 2.73
N SER A 161 -15.92 -0.45 2.09
CA SER A 161 -15.86 -1.14 0.80
C SER A 161 -15.84 -2.66 0.92
N PHE A 162 -15.24 -3.19 1.99
CA PHE A 162 -14.99 -4.62 2.16
C PHE A 162 -15.52 -5.20 3.47
N GLY A 163 -16.03 -4.38 4.39
CA GLY A 163 -16.49 -4.82 5.71
C GLY A 163 -15.37 -5.24 6.66
N ILE A 164 -14.11 -4.87 6.36
CA ILE A 164 -12.93 -5.25 7.12
C ILE A 164 -12.59 -4.14 8.11
N GLU A 165 -12.45 -4.49 9.39
CA GLU A 165 -11.94 -3.60 10.42
C GLU A 165 -10.43 -3.74 10.52
N LEU A 166 -9.72 -2.64 10.33
CA LEU A 166 -8.27 -2.54 10.44
C LEU A 166 -7.90 -1.51 11.50
N ASP A 167 -6.89 -1.81 12.27
CA ASP A 167 -6.24 -0.91 13.24
C ASP A 167 -4.86 -0.41 12.75
N ASP A 168 -4.35 -0.96 11.65
CA ASP A 168 -3.07 -0.61 11.05
C ASP A 168 -3.26 0.19 9.74
N PHE A 169 -2.71 1.39 9.73
CA PHE A 169 -2.79 2.31 8.60
C PHE A 169 -2.02 1.82 7.37
N ASP A 170 -0.87 1.19 7.57
CA ASP A 170 -0.02 0.76 6.45
C ASP A 170 -0.66 -0.46 5.76
N VAL A 171 -1.36 -1.32 6.54
CA VAL A 171 -2.17 -2.41 5.96
C VAL A 171 -3.33 -1.87 5.14
N ALA A 172 -4.01 -0.82 5.63
CA ALA A 172 -5.08 -0.16 4.86
C ALA A 172 -4.54 0.45 3.56
N ASP A 173 -3.36 1.07 3.59
CA ASP A 173 -2.71 1.64 2.41
C ASP A 173 -2.34 0.52 1.40
N ALA A 174 -1.82 -0.63 1.85
CA ALA A 174 -1.57 -1.80 1.00
C ALA A 174 -2.84 -2.35 0.33
N VAL A 175 -3.99 -2.34 1.03
CA VAL A 175 -5.30 -2.68 0.43
C VAL A 175 -5.67 -1.67 -0.66
N GLY A 176 -5.49 -0.38 -0.42
CA GLY A 176 -5.75 0.69 -1.39
C GLY A 176 -4.90 0.57 -2.66
N ILE A 177 -3.61 0.28 -2.50
CA ILE A 177 -2.65 0.05 -3.59
C ILE A 177 -3.09 -1.15 -4.45
N ALA A 178 -3.39 -2.30 -3.81
CA ALA A 178 -3.81 -3.51 -4.50
C ALA A 178 -5.12 -3.31 -5.28
N PHE A 179 -6.11 -2.68 -4.64
CA PHE A 179 -7.39 -2.36 -5.26
C PHE A 179 -7.23 -1.48 -6.50
N PHE A 180 -6.50 -0.38 -6.37
CA PHE A 180 -6.25 0.56 -7.47
C PHE A 180 -5.55 -0.14 -8.64
N ALA A 181 -4.50 -0.91 -8.36
CA ALA A 181 -3.76 -1.62 -9.40
C ALA A 181 -4.65 -2.65 -10.12
N GLN A 182 -5.45 -3.44 -9.40
CA GLN A 182 -6.36 -4.40 -10.02
C GLN A 182 -7.40 -3.71 -10.92
N LYS A 183 -7.97 -2.58 -10.48
CA LYS A 183 -8.95 -1.83 -11.29
C LYS A 183 -8.35 -1.26 -12.55
N THR A 184 -7.17 -0.64 -12.46
CA THR A 184 -6.49 -0.07 -13.64
C THR A 184 -6.04 -1.12 -14.65
N LEU A 185 -5.72 -2.34 -14.21
CA LEU A 185 -5.44 -3.47 -15.10
C LEU A 185 -6.70 -3.97 -15.82
N THR A 186 -7.84 -3.96 -15.15
CA THR A 186 -9.12 -4.39 -15.74
C THR A 186 -9.65 -3.39 -16.76
N GLU A 187 -9.44 -2.08 -16.52
CA GLU A 187 -9.89 -0.99 -17.41
C GLU A 187 -9.05 -0.86 -18.71
N LYS A 188 -7.85 -1.42 -18.76
CA LYS A 188 -6.95 -1.40 -19.93
C LYS A 188 -7.15 -2.57 -20.90
N LYS A 189 -8.00 -3.53 -20.57
CA LYS A 189 -8.39 -4.66 -21.42
C LYS A 189 -9.72 -4.42 -22.08
#